data_7b3a20b07e4c6c7abfa37e2e70b6c8df
#
_entry.id   7b3a20b07e4c6c7abfa37e2e70b6c8df
#
_cell.length_a   1.000
_cell.length_b   1.000
_cell.length_c   1.000
_cell.angle_alpha   90.00
_cell.angle_beta   90.00
_cell.angle_gamma   90.00
#
_symmetry.space_group_name_H-M   'P 1'
#
loop_
_entity.id
_entity.type
_entity.pdbx_description
1 polymer ?
#
loop_
_entity_poly.entity_id
_entity_poly.type
_entity_poly.pdbx_seq_one_letter_code
_entity_poly.pdbx_strand_id
1 'polypeptide(L)'
;MRFFIFATLALLLVVGSYFSECLCPYDPYEQNLSIVKASPSLAHPFGTDRYGRDMLSRVIVGSKTSIYSTLLLVVGITVIGTIVGIICGWNGKKLDTILMRISDIFLAFPGLVFAL
;
A
#
# COMPACT_ATOMS: atom_id res chain seq x y z
N MET A 1 20.82 -5.60 -15.48
CA MET A 1 20.79 -6.71 -14.49
C MET A 1 19.99 -6.33 -13.23
N ARG A 2 20.34 -5.26 -12.52
CA ARG A 2 19.62 -4.81 -11.30
C ARG A 2 18.12 -4.54 -11.53
N PHE A 3 17.75 -3.90 -12.62
CA PHE A 3 16.36 -3.60 -12.97
C PHE A 3 15.49 -4.87 -13.04
N PHE A 4 15.96 -5.91 -13.71
CA PHE A 4 15.22 -7.17 -13.83
C PHE A 4 15.03 -7.86 -12.49
N ILE A 5 16.02 -7.79 -11.59
CA ILE A 5 15.92 -8.35 -10.24
C ILE A 5 14.79 -7.66 -9.46
N PHE A 6 14.77 -6.32 -9.44
CA PHE A 6 13.74 -5.57 -8.74
C PHE A 6 12.36 -5.73 -9.36
N ALA A 7 12.27 -5.77 -10.70
CA ALA A 7 11.02 -6.01 -11.41
C ALA A 7 10.47 -7.41 -11.10
N THR A 8 11.31 -8.43 -11.09
CA THR A 8 10.90 -9.79 -10.71
C THR A 8 10.44 -9.87 -9.28
N LEU A 9 11.17 -9.21 -8.34
CA LEU A 9 10.79 -9.18 -6.93
C LEU A 9 9.44 -8.48 -6.75
N ALA A 10 9.23 -7.34 -7.40
CA ALA A 10 7.95 -6.63 -7.38
C ALA A 10 6.79 -7.48 -7.93
N LEU A 11 7.04 -8.17 -9.06
CA LEU A 11 6.05 -9.07 -9.64
C LEU A 11 5.71 -10.23 -8.69
N LEU A 12 6.71 -10.83 -8.05
CA LEU A 12 6.52 -11.89 -7.06
C LEU A 12 5.69 -11.42 -5.86
N LEU A 13 5.92 -10.19 -5.38
CA LEU A 13 5.14 -9.61 -4.29
C LEU A 13 3.67 -9.39 -4.70
N VAL A 14 3.42 -8.88 -5.91
CA VAL A 14 2.06 -8.68 -6.43
C VAL A 14 1.33 -10.01 -6.61
N VAL A 15 1.99 -11.00 -7.22
CA VAL A 15 1.41 -12.34 -7.41
C VAL A 15 1.21 -13.04 -6.07
N GLY A 16 2.18 -12.98 -5.16
CA GLY A 16 2.06 -13.54 -3.81
C GLY A 16 0.91 -12.93 -3.02
N SER A 17 0.69 -11.61 -3.15
CA SER A 17 -0.44 -10.95 -2.49
C SER A 17 -1.80 -11.36 -3.07
N TYR A 18 -1.86 -11.71 -4.35
CA TYR A 18 -3.09 -12.25 -4.95
C TYR A 18 -3.50 -13.59 -4.33
N PHE A 19 -2.52 -14.46 -4.10
CA PHE A 19 -2.72 -15.77 -3.47
C PHE A 19 -2.60 -15.75 -1.94
N SER A 20 -2.65 -14.59 -1.31
CA SER A 20 -2.45 -14.42 0.13
C SER A 20 -3.37 -15.31 0.98
N GLU A 21 -4.63 -15.49 0.58
CA GLU A 21 -5.60 -16.33 1.29
C GLU A 21 -5.23 -17.83 1.25
N CYS A 22 -4.60 -18.28 0.16
CA CYS A 22 -4.12 -19.66 0.04
C CYS A 22 -2.78 -19.90 0.75
N LEU A 23 -2.01 -18.82 0.98
CA LEU A 23 -0.69 -18.88 1.64
C LEU A 23 -0.80 -18.77 3.17
N CYS A 24 -1.98 -18.44 3.71
CA CYS A 24 -2.17 -18.30 5.15
C CYS A 24 -2.17 -19.67 5.84
N PRO A 25 -1.30 -19.90 6.84
CA PRO A 25 -1.33 -21.14 7.61
C PRO A 25 -2.55 -21.22 8.55
N TYR A 26 -3.09 -20.09 8.98
CA TYR A 26 -4.26 -19.97 9.86
C TYR A 26 -5.25 -18.93 9.33
N ASP A 27 -6.51 -18.97 9.78
CA ASP A 27 -7.46 -17.89 9.52
C ASP A 27 -6.99 -16.61 10.21
N PRO A 28 -6.72 -15.52 9.45
CA PRO A 28 -6.21 -14.26 10.02
C PRO A 28 -7.21 -13.55 10.94
N TYR A 29 -8.47 -13.95 10.94
CA TYR A 29 -9.54 -13.35 11.74
C TYR A 29 -9.95 -14.19 12.96
N GLU A 30 -9.59 -15.47 12.99
CA GLU A 30 -9.89 -16.37 14.10
C GLU A 30 -9.22 -15.89 15.38
N GLN A 31 -10.01 -15.74 16.46
CA GLN A 31 -9.53 -15.31 17.76
C GLN A 31 -9.38 -16.50 18.70
N ASN A 32 -8.21 -16.64 19.30
CA ASN A 32 -7.94 -17.67 20.30
C ASN A 32 -7.37 -17.04 21.58
N LEU A 33 -8.25 -16.78 22.53
CA LEU A 33 -7.89 -16.10 23.77
C LEU A 33 -6.95 -16.93 24.68
N SER A 34 -6.74 -18.21 24.39
CA SER A 34 -5.80 -19.05 25.16
C SER A 34 -4.33 -18.78 24.80
N ILE A 35 -4.07 -18.20 23.63
CA ILE A 35 -2.72 -17.93 23.12
C ILE A 35 -2.46 -16.43 22.87
N VAL A 36 -3.08 -15.58 23.66
CA VAL A 36 -2.91 -14.11 23.57
C VAL A 36 -1.47 -13.73 23.83
N LYS A 37 -0.90 -12.87 22.93
CA LYS A 37 0.50 -12.41 22.99
C LYS A 37 1.53 -13.52 23.14
N ALA A 38 1.26 -14.68 22.56
CA ALA A 38 2.24 -15.76 22.54
C ALA A 38 3.48 -15.34 21.75
N SER A 39 4.65 -15.69 22.29
CA SER A 39 5.94 -15.44 21.64
C SER A 39 6.06 -16.25 20.34
N PRO A 40 6.94 -15.84 19.40
CA PRO A 40 7.22 -16.61 18.20
C PRO A 40 7.55 -18.07 18.50
N SER A 41 6.91 -18.97 17.77
CA SER A 41 7.07 -20.42 17.89
C SER A 41 6.97 -21.10 16.53
N LEU A 42 7.23 -22.40 16.46
CA LEU A 42 7.07 -23.15 15.20
C LEU A 42 5.61 -23.18 14.72
N ALA A 43 4.63 -23.13 15.62
CA ALA A 43 3.22 -23.04 15.26
C ALA A 43 2.83 -21.61 14.82
N HIS A 44 3.36 -20.60 15.49
CA HIS A 44 3.10 -19.18 15.20
C HIS A 44 4.43 -18.44 14.99
N PRO A 45 5.02 -18.45 13.78
CA PRO A 45 6.36 -17.90 13.54
C PRO A 45 6.54 -16.43 13.92
N PHE A 46 5.49 -15.62 13.83
CA PHE A 46 5.50 -14.21 14.26
C PHE A 46 4.74 -13.99 15.57
N GLY A 47 4.41 -15.08 16.28
CA GLY A 47 3.61 -15.00 17.48
C GLY A 47 2.15 -14.63 17.22
N THR A 48 1.43 -14.25 18.29
CA THR A 48 0.02 -13.87 18.24
C THR A 48 -0.21 -12.47 18.78
N ASP A 49 -1.29 -11.85 18.33
CA ASP A 49 -1.68 -10.50 18.77
C ASP A 49 -2.44 -10.50 20.10
N ARG A 50 -2.94 -9.33 20.51
CA ARG A 50 -3.74 -9.15 21.73
C ARG A 50 -5.09 -9.89 21.74
N TYR A 51 -5.49 -10.46 20.62
CA TYR A 51 -6.71 -11.26 20.48
C TYR A 51 -6.40 -12.74 20.18
N GLY A 52 -5.11 -13.14 20.26
CA GLY A 52 -4.65 -14.48 19.95
C GLY A 52 -4.69 -14.86 18.49
N ARG A 53 -4.75 -13.88 17.57
CA ARG A 53 -4.73 -14.10 16.12
C ARG A 53 -3.31 -14.26 15.62
N ASP A 54 -3.11 -15.16 14.63
CA ASP A 54 -1.77 -15.39 14.05
C ASP A 54 -1.25 -14.17 13.30
N MET A 55 -0.11 -13.64 13.74
CA MET A 55 0.48 -12.43 13.16
C MET A 55 1.00 -12.64 11.75
N LEU A 56 1.54 -13.83 11.44
CA LEU A 56 2.04 -14.15 10.08
C LEU A 56 0.90 -14.14 9.07
N SER A 57 -0.20 -14.84 9.35
CA SER A 57 -1.38 -14.87 8.50
C SER A 57 -1.97 -13.48 8.27
N ARG A 58 -2.00 -12.65 9.31
CA ARG A 58 -2.45 -11.25 9.21
C ARG A 58 -1.55 -10.38 8.33
N VAL A 59 -0.24 -10.55 8.41
CA VAL A 59 0.70 -9.83 7.53
C VAL A 59 0.52 -10.26 6.08
N ILE A 60 0.36 -11.55 5.82
CA ILE A 60 0.16 -12.09 4.47
C ILE A 60 -1.14 -11.53 3.86
N VAL A 61 -2.27 -11.58 4.57
CA VAL A 61 -3.54 -11.04 4.06
C VAL A 61 -3.52 -9.50 4.01
N GLY A 62 -2.91 -8.85 5.00
CA GLY A 62 -2.74 -7.39 4.99
C GLY A 62 -1.93 -6.88 3.81
N SER A 63 -0.99 -7.67 3.29
CA SER A 63 -0.21 -7.33 2.10
C SER A 63 -1.10 -7.15 0.87
N LYS A 64 -2.15 -7.96 0.71
CA LYS A 64 -3.13 -7.83 -0.37
C LYS A 64 -3.73 -6.42 -0.40
N THR A 65 -4.32 -5.99 0.71
CA THR A 65 -4.95 -4.67 0.82
C THR A 65 -3.94 -3.55 0.55
N SER A 66 -2.75 -3.61 1.14
CA SER A 66 -1.72 -2.59 0.98
C SER A 66 -1.22 -2.48 -0.46
N ILE A 67 -0.92 -3.61 -1.09
CA ILE A 67 -0.39 -3.64 -2.47
C ILE A 67 -1.46 -3.14 -3.46
N TYR A 68 -2.70 -3.62 -3.35
CA TYR A 68 -3.77 -3.18 -4.26
C TYR A 68 -4.13 -1.72 -4.08
N SER A 69 -4.23 -1.23 -2.84
CA SER A 69 -4.49 0.18 -2.57
C SER A 69 -3.38 1.07 -3.14
N THR A 70 -2.11 0.66 -2.98
CA THR A 70 -0.96 1.40 -3.52
C THR A 70 -0.97 1.40 -5.05
N LEU A 71 -1.24 0.26 -5.70
CA LEU A 71 -1.33 0.19 -7.15
C LEU A 71 -2.46 1.07 -7.68
N LEU A 72 -3.63 1.02 -7.07
CA LEU A 72 -4.76 1.88 -7.46
C LEU A 72 -4.40 3.36 -7.33
N LEU A 73 -3.77 3.74 -6.22
CA LEU A 73 -3.31 5.10 -5.98
C LEU A 73 -2.29 5.56 -7.03
N VAL A 74 -1.27 4.74 -7.30
CA VAL A 74 -0.21 5.06 -8.27
C VAL A 74 -0.79 5.21 -9.66
N VAL A 75 -1.66 4.30 -10.10
CA VAL A 75 -2.35 4.39 -11.39
C VAL A 75 -3.19 5.67 -11.46
N GLY A 76 -3.98 5.96 -10.40
CA GLY A 76 -4.80 7.16 -10.33
C GLY A 76 -3.96 8.44 -10.45
N ILE A 77 -2.90 8.56 -9.65
CA ILE A 77 -1.99 9.72 -9.69
C ILE A 77 -1.32 9.84 -11.06
N THR A 78 -0.86 8.74 -11.64
CA THR A 78 -0.18 8.75 -12.93
C THR A 78 -1.13 9.19 -14.04
N VAL A 79 -2.33 8.63 -14.10
CA VAL A 79 -3.32 8.99 -15.13
C VAL A 79 -3.74 10.46 -15.00
N ILE A 80 -4.15 10.87 -13.81
CA ILE A 80 -4.62 12.24 -13.57
C ILE A 80 -3.46 13.24 -13.79
N GLY A 81 -2.29 12.97 -13.22
CA GLY A 81 -1.12 13.84 -13.37
C GLY A 81 -0.68 13.98 -14.81
N THR A 82 -0.71 12.87 -15.59
CA THR A 82 -0.36 12.90 -17.01
C THR A 82 -1.37 13.72 -17.81
N ILE A 83 -2.66 13.52 -17.59
CA ILE A 83 -3.72 14.29 -18.28
C ILE A 83 -3.57 15.79 -17.97
N VAL A 84 -3.44 16.14 -16.69
CA VAL A 84 -3.25 17.52 -16.27
C VAL A 84 -1.96 18.11 -16.87
N GLY A 85 -0.86 17.38 -16.83
CA GLY A 85 0.42 17.80 -17.43
C GLY A 85 0.32 18.06 -18.93
N ILE A 86 -0.36 17.17 -19.69
CA ILE A 86 -0.59 17.36 -21.13
C ILE A 86 -1.45 18.59 -21.39
N ILE A 87 -2.54 18.78 -20.65
CA ILE A 87 -3.43 19.94 -20.81
C ILE A 87 -2.69 21.24 -20.54
N CYS A 88 -1.86 21.30 -19.48
CA CYS A 88 -1.03 22.45 -19.16
C CYS A 88 -0.01 22.75 -20.26
N GLY A 89 0.69 21.73 -20.75
CA GLY A 89 1.67 21.87 -21.80
C GLY A 89 1.06 22.34 -23.13
N TRP A 90 -0.16 21.91 -23.44
CA TRP A 90 -0.84 22.26 -24.69
C TRP A 90 -1.46 23.67 -24.64
N ASN A 91 -2.15 24.03 -23.56
CA ASN A 91 -2.89 25.28 -23.45
C ASN A 91 -2.04 26.51 -23.04
N GLY A 92 -0.75 26.31 -22.75
CA GLY A 92 0.22 27.37 -22.52
C GLY A 92 0.12 28.07 -21.15
N LYS A 93 0.87 29.19 -21.01
CA LYS A 93 1.24 29.85 -19.78
C LYS A 93 0.11 30.17 -18.76
N LYS A 94 -1.12 30.43 -19.18
CA LYS A 94 -2.18 30.87 -18.27
C LYS A 94 -2.73 29.73 -17.41
N LEU A 95 -3.03 28.58 -18.00
CA LEU A 95 -3.53 27.39 -17.30
C LEU A 95 -2.45 26.82 -16.37
N ASP A 96 -1.24 26.73 -16.87
CA ASP A 96 -0.09 26.28 -16.09
C ASP A 96 0.14 27.16 -14.87
N THR A 97 0.13 28.49 -15.02
CA THR A 97 0.26 29.41 -13.90
C THR A 97 -0.86 29.26 -12.85
N ILE A 98 -2.08 29.05 -13.27
CA ILE A 98 -3.22 28.85 -12.33
C ILE A 98 -3.05 27.54 -11.55
N LEU A 99 -2.74 26.45 -12.25
CA LEU A 99 -2.58 25.14 -11.61
C LEU A 99 -1.37 25.08 -10.68
N MET A 100 -0.26 25.73 -11.06
CA MET A 100 0.90 25.90 -10.18
C MET A 100 0.53 26.66 -8.90
N ARG A 101 -0.21 27.77 -9.00
CA ARG A 101 -0.67 28.50 -7.80
C ARG A 101 -1.58 27.69 -6.90
N ILE A 102 -2.48 26.88 -7.48
CA ILE A 102 -3.32 25.95 -6.71
C ILE A 102 -2.46 24.92 -5.99
N SER A 103 -1.49 24.34 -6.69
CA SER A 103 -0.54 23.39 -6.10
C SER A 103 0.27 24.01 -4.96
N ASP A 104 0.72 25.25 -5.12
CA ASP A 104 1.46 25.99 -4.09
C ASP A 104 0.60 26.22 -2.84
N ILE A 105 -0.69 26.49 -3.00
CA ILE A 105 -1.63 26.62 -1.87
C ILE A 105 -1.72 25.29 -1.10
N PHE A 106 -1.90 24.16 -1.81
CA PHE A 106 -1.94 22.85 -1.17
C PHE A 106 -0.62 22.48 -0.47
N LEU A 107 0.53 22.82 -1.07
CA LEU A 107 1.86 22.58 -0.49
C LEU A 107 2.16 23.51 0.70
N ALA A 108 1.54 24.70 0.75
CA ALA A 108 1.69 25.61 1.88
C ALA A 108 1.03 25.11 3.17
N PHE A 109 0.05 24.19 3.05
CA PHE A 109 -0.55 23.56 4.22
C PHE A 109 0.32 22.40 4.71
N PRO A 110 0.67 22.34 6.00
CA PRO A 110 1.40 21.20 6.55
C PRO A 110 0.60 19.91 6.32
N GLY A 111 1.21 18.91 5.69
CA GLY A 111 0.56 17.62 5.39
C GLY A 111 -0.08 16.94 6.62
N LEU A 112 0.43 17.23 7.82
CA LEU A 112 -0.14 16.77 9.10
C LEU A 112 -1.54 17.33 9.38
N VAL A 113 -1.90 18.50 8.83
CA VAL A 113 -3.22 19.10 9.03
C VAL A 113 -4.30 18.38 8.21
N PHE A 114 -3.92 17.77 7.08
CA PHE A 114 -4.82 16.95 6.29
C PHE A 114 -4.93 15.49 6.80
N ALA A 115 -4.05 15.07 7.69
CA ALA A 115 -4.02 13.72 8.25
C ALA A 115 -4.79 13.58 9.59
N LEU A 116 -5.26 14.70 10.15
CA LEU A 116 -6.09 14.79 11.35
C LEU A 116 -7.57 14.93 11.03
#